data_ff1d74c833313bee249af4399d86f8a0
#
_entry.id   ff1d74c833313bee249af4399d86f8a0
#
_cell.length_a   1.000
_cell.length_b   1.000
_cell.length_c   1.000
_cell.angle_alpha   90.00
_cell.angle_beta   90.00
_cell.angle_gamma   90.00
#
_symmetry.space_group_name_H-M   'P 1'
#
loop_
_entity.id
_entity.type
_entity.pdbx_description
1 polymer ?
#
loop_
_entity_poly.entity_id
_entity_poly.type
_entity_poly.pdbx_seq_one_letter_code
_entity_poly.pdbx_strand_id
1 'polypeptide(L)'
;MAAIRRPRPTLSVVLCTYNRAELLRRTLDSLCCQSLDKSLFELVVIDDGSTDDTRQVVQAYESLLPLRYSRQRNAGLGSARNHGVFLAQGKILVFHDDDDLAGPRLLEEHLETHRRYPDARYGVLGYTGLNPAIAHDPLMRFATRVGFFLFSYPTLKNGDVLDFRYFWGGCSSCKREWLLDCGVFNPVFRFGCEDIDLGFRLSKHGFQVVYNSRAASYMIREIGFDGFCRRLHLQGQSNYVLSRLHDDPAIQEWTEVIGAEDAWARIRLKYDAIIRAGRELDRIARLRAECGLPMDEADTKLLHQCYFVAFRASKIKGIVEKANEMGANWSP
;
A
#
# COMPACT_ATOMS: atom_id res chain seq x y z
N MET A 1 -40.75 -9.12 -16.30
CA MET A 1 -39.75 -8.17 -16.82
C MET A 1 -38.40 -8.86 -16.79
N ALA A 2 -37.81 -9.17 -17.95
CA ALA A 2 -36.47 -9.75 -18.01
C ALA A 2 -35.46 -8.71 -17.49
N ALA A 3 -34.70 -9.06 -16.47
CA ALA A 3 -33.63 -8.21 -15.96
C ALA A 3 -32.65 -7.96 -17.12
N ILE A 4 -32.54 -6.71 -17.56
CA ILE A 4 -31.53 -6.30 -18.55
C ILE A 4 -30.18 -6.62 -17.90
N ARG A 5 -29.52 -7.70 -18.34
CA ARG A 5 -28.17 -8.02 -17.88
C ARG A 5 -27.26 -6.86 -18.32
N ARG A 6 -26.82 -6.05 -17.38
CA ARG A 6 -25.76 -5.08 -17.67
C ARG A 6 -24.55 -5.83 -18.26
N PRO A 7 -23.91 -5.31 -19.31
CA PRO A 7 -22.71 -5.93 -19.84
C PRO A 7 -21.68 -6.03 -18.70
N ARG A 8 -20.86 -7.10 -18.72
CA ARG A 8 -19.80 -7.26 -17.72
C ARG A 8 -18.82 -6.10 -17.83
N PRO A 9 -18.43 -5.47 -16.71
CA PRO A 9 -17.45 -4.40 -16.74
C PRO A 9 -16.11 -4.95 -17.24
N THR A 10 -15.31 -4.09 -17.86
CA THR A 10 -13.96 -4.45 -18.28
C THR A 10 -13.01 -4.44 -17.09
N LEU A 11 -13.25 -3.53 -16.13
CA LEU A 11 -12.39 -3.23 -15.01
C LEU A 11 -13.18 -3.30 -13.70
N SER A 12 -12.60 -3.91 -12.65
CA SER A 12 -13.12 -3.85 -11.28
C SER A 12 -12.12 -3.15 -10.39
N VAL A 13 -12.53 -2.05 -9.76
CA VAL A 13 -11.75 -1.41 -8.69
C VAL A 13 -12.06 -2.13 -7.39
N VAL A 14 -11.05 -2.75 -6.79
CA VAL A 14 -11.14 -3.39 -5.46
C VAL A 14 -10.65 -2.38 -4.43
N LEU A 15 -11.55 -1.94 -3.57
CA LEU A 15 -11.31 -0.94 -2.54
C LEU A 15 -11.65 -1.54 -1.18
N CYS A 16 -10.65 -1.72 -0.32
CA CYS A 16 -10.81 -2.28 1.02
C CYS A 16 -10.75 -1.16 2.06
N THR A 17 -11.61 -1.22 3.07
CA THR A 17 -11.67 -0.20 4.12
C THR A 17 -11.90 -0.81 5.49
N TYR A 18 -11.41 -0.13 6.54
CA TYR A 18 -11.66 -0.48 7.94
C TYR A 18 -11.56 0.75 8.84
N ASN A 19 -12.70 1.18 9.42
CA ASN A 19 -12.80 2.33 10.33
C ASN A 19 -12.18 3.63 9.77
N ARG A 20 -12.54 3.97 8.51
CA ARG A 20 -12.01 5.14 7.80
C ARG A 20 -13.08 5.86 6.97
N ALA A 21 -14.30 5.99 7.53
CA ALA A 21 -15.45 6.54 6.82
C ALA A 21 -15.18 7.87 6.10
N GLU A 22 -14.48 8.81 6.76
CA GLU A 22 -14.20 10.13 6.17
C GLU A 22 -13.14 10.06 5.03
N LEU A 23 -12.08 9.26 5.18
CA LEU A 23 -11.11 9.07 4.11
C LEU A 23 -11.77 8.39 2.91
N LEU A 24 -12.53 7.32 3.16
CA LEU A 24 -13.29 6.61 2.14
C LEU A 24 -14.24 7.55 1.38
N ARG A 25 -14.96 8.44 2.08
CA ARG A 25 -15.85 9.41 1.44
C ARG A 25 -15.11 10.25 0.40
N ARG A 26 -13.95 10.79 0.75
CA ARG A 26 -13.12 11.59 -0.15
C ARG A 26 -12.57 10.77 -1.32
N THR A 27 -12.20 9.52 -1.08
CA THR A 27 -11.77 8.59 -2.14
C THR A 27 -12.92 8.31 -3.11
N LEU A 28 -14.15 8.06 -2.60
CA LEU A 28 -15.33 7.83 -3.44
C LEU A 28 -15.72 9.09 -4.25
N ASP A 29 -15.61 10.30 -3.67
CA ASP A 29 -15.77 11.56 -4.40
C ASP A 29 -14.86 11.62 -5.62
N SER A 30 -13.59 11.28 -5.46
CA SER A 30 -12.61 11.29 -6.55
C SER A 30 -12.90 10.23 -7.63
N LEU A 31 -13.43 9.09 -7.24
CA LEU A 31 -13.85 8.03 -8.17
C LEU A 31 -15.12 8.40 -8.96
N CYS A 32 -15.97 9.28 -8.44
CA CYS A 32 -17.09 9.84 -9.22
C CYS A 32 -16.62 10.67 -10.42
N CYS A 33 -15.41 11.23 -10.37
CA CYS A 33 -14.84 12.15 -11.36
C CYS A 33 -13.94 11.45 -12.40
N GLN A 34 -13.99 10.12 -12.52
CA GLN A 34 -13.19 9.39 -13.50
C GLN A 34 -13.62 9.70 -14.95
N SER A 35 -12.64 9.87 -15.85
CA SER A 35 -12.87 10.06 -17.30
C SER A 35 -13.39 8.79 -17.99
N LEU A 36 -13.10 7.61 -17.42
CA LEU A 36 -13.57 6.34 -17.94
C LEU A 36 -15.09 6.22 -17.79
N ASP A 37 -15.78 5.81 -18.88
CA ASP A 37 -17.23 5.58 -18.86
C ASP A 37 -17.62 4.58 -17.77
N LYS A 38 -18.64 4.95 -16.97
CA LYS A 38 -19.13 4.14 -15.84
C LYS A 38 -19.64 2.75 -16.24
N SER A 39 -19.96 2.51 -17.49
CA SER A 39 -20.33 1.19 -18.00
C SER A 39 -19.13 0.24 -18.14
N LEU A 40 -17.89 0.76 -18.17
CA LEU A 40 -16.68 0.00 -18.37
C LEU A 40 -16.03 -0.46 -17.07
N PHE A 41 -16.45 0.07 -15.91
CA PHE A 41 -15.93 -0.36 -14.63
C PHE A 41 -17.01 -0.63 -13.59
N GLU A 42 -16.67 -1.35 -12.56
CA GLU A 42 -17.41 -1.45 -11.31
C GLU A 42 -16.47 -1.12 -10.14
N LEU A 43 -17.05 -0.70 -9.04
CA LEU A 43 -16.36 -0.50 -7.78
C LEU A 43 -16.81 -1.57 -6.79
N VAL A 44 -15.88 -2.37 -6.28
CA VAL A 44 -16.13 -3.41 -5.28
C VAL A 44 -15.53 -2.95 -3.95
N VAL A 45 -16.39 -2.44 -3.07
CA VAL A 45 -15.98 -1.95 -1.74
C VAL A 45 -16.12 -3.09 -0.74
N ILE A 46 -15.01 -3.45 -0.10
CA ILE A 46 -14.96 -4.45 0.96
C ILE A 46 -14.70 -3.76 2.30
N ASP A 47 -15.69 -3.86 3.17
CA ASP A 47 -15.60 -3.39 4.55
C ASP A 47 -15.11 -4.54 5.45
N ASP A 48 -13.89 -4.43 5.96
CA ASP A 48 -13.25 -5.43 6.81
C ASP A 48 -13.73 -5.35 8.28
N GLY A 49 -15.03 -5.10 8.48
CA GLY A 49 -15.67 -5.15 9.79
C GLY A 49 -15.71 -3.82 10.53
N SER A 50 -15.82 -2.69 9.83
CA SER A 50 -15.89 -1.35 10.43
C SER A 50 -17.03 -1.21 11.43
N THR A 51 -16.81 -0.33 12.43
CA THR A 51 -17.76 0.03 13.50
C THR A 51 -18.13 1.52 13.47
N ASP A 52 -17.55 2.28 12.56
CA ASP A 52 -17.84 3.68 12.27
C ASP A 52 -18.93 3.81 11.18
N ASP A 53 -19.11 5.00 10.64
CA ASP A 53 -20.13 5.32 9.63
C ASP A 53 -19.78 4.84 8.20
N THR A 54 -18.82 3.93 8.05
CA THR A 54 -18.38 3.41 6.74
C THR A 54 -19.54 2.94 5.87
N ARG A 55 -20.49 2.18 6.43
CA ARG A 55 -21.65 1.67 5.68
C ARG A 55 -22.53 2.79 5.14
N GLN A 56 -22.83 3.78 5.98
CA GLN A 56 -23.65 4.95 5.61
C GLN A 56 -22.98 5.76 4.50
N VAL A 57 -21.66 5.95 4.62
CA VAL A 57 -20.86 6.60 3.57
C VAL A 57 -21.03 5.85 2.25
N VAL A 58 -20.80 4.55 2.21
CA VAL A 58 -20.88 3.77 0.95
C VAL A 58 -22.29 3.84 0.34
N GLN A 59 -23.35 3.73 1.15
CA GLN A 59 -24.73 3.79 0.67
C GLN A 59 -25.06 5.11 -0.06
N ALA A 60 -24.46 6.23 0.33
CA ALA A 60 -24.65 7.51 -0.33
C ALA A 60 -24.14 7.54 -1.79
N TYR A 61 -23.24 6.61 -2.17
CA TYR A 61 -22.66 6.55 -3.52
C TYR A 61 -23.28 5.48 -4.42
N GLU A 62 -24.19 4.64 -3.93
CA GLU A 62 -24.79 3.54 -4.72
C GLU A 62 -25.52 4.03 -5.98
N SER A 63 -26.09 5.25 -5.96
CA SER A 63 -26.73 5.88 -7.12
C SER A 63 -25.75 6.61 -8.06
N LEU A 64 -24.55 6.93 -7.56
CA LEU A 64 -23.56 7.75 -8.26
C LEU A 64 -22.51 6.90 -8.98
N LEU A 65 -22.18 5.73 -8.43
CA LEU A 65 -21.15 4.81 -8.93
C LEU A 65 -21.72 3.42 -9.19
N PRO A 66 -21.19 2.66 -10.16
CA PRO A 66 -21.52 1.25 -10.35
C PRO A 66 -20.90 0.42 -9.22
N LEU A 67 -21.41 0.59 -8.00
CA LEU A 67 -20.83 0.14 -6.75
C LEU A 67 -21.50 -1.14 -6.25
N ARG A 68 -20.66 -2.02 -5.69
CA ARG A 68 -21.06 -3.20 -4.92
C ARG A 68 -20.37 -3.15 -3.56
N TYR A 69 -21.13 -3.25 -2.49
CA TYR A 69 -20.62 -3.27 -1.13
C TYR A 69 -20.74 -4.66 -0.52
N SER A 70 -19.69 -5.10 0.14
CA SER A 70 -19.71 -6.31 0.96
C SER A 70 -18.94 -6.09 2.26
N ARG A 71 -19.49 -6.61 3.37
CA ARG A 71 -18.86 -6.55 4.68
C ARG A 71 -18.46 -7.94 5.15
N GLN A 72 -17.28 -8.02 5.76
CA GLN A 72 -16.81 -9.26 6.41
C GLN A 72 -16.42 -9.00 7.87
N ARG A 73 -16.17 -10.05 8.64
CA ARG A 73 -15.50 -9.94 9.95
C ARG A 73 -14.04 -9.55 9.69
N ASN A 74 -13.47 -8.65 10.51
CA ASN A 74 -12.08 -8.21 10.36
C ASN A 74 -11.12 -9.39 10.28
N ALA A 75 -10.47 -9.52 9.13
CA ALA A 75 -9.52 -10.57 8.81
C ALA A 75 -8.21 -10.05 8.20
N GLY A 76 -8.06 -8.73 8.08
CA GLY A 76 -6.90 -8.06 7.52
C GLY A 76 -6.99 -7.80 6.01
N LEU A 77 -6.08 -6.93 5.54
CA LEU A 77 -6.12 -6.38 4.19
C LEU A 77 -6.05 -7.47 3.10
N GLY A 78 -5.16 -8.45 3.24
CA GLY A 78 -5.04 -9.55 2.26
C GLY A 78 -6.34 -10.35 2.09
N SER A 79 -7.02 -10.67 3.21
CA SER A 79 -8.32 -11.35 3.17
C SER A 79 -9.42 -10.48 2.56
N ALA A 80 -9.43 -9.18 2.87
CA ALA A 80 -10.40 -8.24 2.28
C ALA A 80 -10.18 -8.08 0.78
N ARG A 81 -8.93 -7.97 0.30
CA ARG A 81 -8.61 -7.95 -1.13
C ARG A 81 -9.04 -9.24 -1.83
N ASN A 82 -8.83 -10.41 -1.22
CA ASN A 82 -9.31 -11.68 -1.78
C ASN A 82 -10.82 -11.70 -1.94
N HIS A 83 -11.55 -11.24 -0.92
CA HIS A 83 -13.01 -11.12 -1.00
C HIS A 83 -13.41 -10.23 -2.19
N GLY A 84 -12.73 -9.09 -2.40
CA GLY A 84 -12.93 -8.23 -3.55
C GLY A 84 -12.62 -8.92 -4.88
N VAL A 85 -11.50 -9.65 -4.98
CA VAL A 85 -11.11 -10.43 -6.18
C VAL A 85 -12.19 -11.45 -6.59
N PHE A 86 -12.76 -12.16 -5.60
CA PHE A 86 -13.81 -13.15 -5.88
C PHE A 86 -15.16 -12.52 -6.25
N LEU A 87 -15.51 -11.35 -5.71
CA LEU A 87 -16.73 -10.63 -6.06
C LEU A 87 -16.63 -9.88 -7.40
N ALA A 88 -15.44 -9.50 -7.81
CA ALA A 88 -15.17 -8.74 -9.02
C ALA A 88 -15.61 -9.49 -10.29
N GLN A 89 -16.16 -8.77 -11.27
CA GLN A 89 -16.63 -9.30 -12.56
C GLN A 89 -15.78 -8.83 -13.74
N GLY A 90 -14.98 -7.77 -13.54
CA GLY A 90 -14.09 -7.23 -14.56
C GLY A 90 -12.94 -8.17 -14.89
N LYS A 91 -12.44 -8.06 -16.13
CA LYS A 91 -11.26 -8.80 -16.58
C LYS A 91 -9.97 -8.27 -15.97
N ILE A 92 -9.94 -6.99 -15.62
CA ILE A 92 -8.81 -6.29 -14.99
C ILE A 92 -9.25 -5.91 -13.59
N LEU A 93 -8.40 -6.21 -12.60
CA LEU A 93 -8.55 -5.74 -11.22
C LEU A 93 -7.65 -4.54 -11.02
N VAL A 94 -8.17 -3.46 -10.48
CA VAL A 94 -7.40 -2.32 -9.98
C VAL A 94 -7.53 -2.31 -8.47
N PHE A 95 -6.42 -2.43 -7.76
CA PHE A 95 -6.36 -2.25 -6.31
C PHE A 95 -6.15 -0.78 -6.01
N HIS A 96 -7.01 -0.20 -5.19
CA HIS A 96 -6.95 1.20 -4.81
C HIS A 96 -7.18 1.34 -3.30
N ASP A 97 -6.37 2.18 -2.64
CA ASP A 97 -6.48 2.37 -1.19
C ASP A 97 -7.59 3.37 -0.84
N ASP A 98 -8.20 3.20 0.34
CA ASP A 98 -9.32 4.00 0.84
C ASP A 98 -8.91 5.39 1.37
N ASP A 99 -7.61 5.69 1.33
CA ASP A 99 -7.00 6.94 1.75
C ASP A 99 -6.24 7.66 0.62
N ASP A 100 -6.54 7.29 -0.64
CA ASP A 100 -5.98 7.90 -1.86
C ASP A 100 -7.06 8.54 -2.73
N LEU A 101 -6.83 9.76 -3.21
CA LEU A 101 -7.67 10.39 -4.23
C LEU A 101 -7.25 9.88 -5.61
N ALA A 102 -8.18 9.30 -6.35
CA ALA A 102 -7.98 8.89 -7.72
C ALA A 102 -7.83 10.12 -8.63
N GLY A 103 -6.74 10.23 -9.38
CA GLY A 103 -6.64 11.22 -10.45
C GLY A 103 -7.71 10.98 -11.53
N PRO A 104 -8.18 12.01 -12.24
CA PRO A 104 -9.32 11.90 -13.15
C PRO A 104 -9.17 10.82 -14.24
N ARG A 105 -7.95 10.49 -14.62
CA ARG A 105 -7.64 9.50 -15.67
C ARG A 105 -7.09 8.19 -15.11
N LEU A 106 -7.10 7.97 -13.81
CA LEU A 106 -6.52 6.78 -13.17
C LEU A 106 -6.98 5.48 -13.86
N LEU A 107 -8.29 5.27 -13.95
CA LEU A 107 -8.86 4.04 -14.49
C LEU A 107 -8.64 3.89 -15.99
N GLU A 108 -8.72 4.99 -16.73
CA GLU A 108 -8.44 5.03 -18.17
C GLU A 108 -6.97 4.65 -18.45
N GLU A 109 -6.02 5.20 -17.72
CA GLU A 109 -4.59 4.91 -17.88
C GLU A 109 -4.23 3.47 -17.53
N HIS A 110 -4.85 2.89 -16.48
CA HIS A 110 -4.73 1.46 -16.22
C HIS A 110 -5.25 0.63 -17.39
N LEU A 111 -6.45 0.93 -17.90
CA LEU A 111 -7.07 0.21 -19.02
C LEU A 111 -6.22 0.33 -20.30
N GLU A 112 -5.74 1.52 -20.63
CA GLU A 112 -4.90 1.74 -21.82
C GLU A 112 -3.56 0.99 -21.71
N THR A 113 -2.96 0.94 -20.53
CA THR A 113 -1.73 0.18 -20.32
C THR A 113 -1.97 -1.30 -20.51
N HIS A 114 -3.07 -1.85 -19.98
CA HIS A 114 -3.43 -3.25 -20.21
C HIS A 114 -3.77 -3.58 -21.68
N ARG A 115 -4.27 -2.61 -22.45
CA ARG A 115 -4.47 -2.78 -23.91
C ARG A 115 -3.13 -2.80 -24.65
N ARG A 116 -2.17 -1.99 -24.23
CA ARG A 116 -0.80 -1.97 -24.79
C ARG A 116 0.00 -3.22 -24.44
N TYR A 117 -0.24 -3.77 -23.24
CA TYR A 117 0.38 -4.99 -22.73
C TYR A 117 -0.71 -6.07 -22.51
N PRO A 118 -1.21 -6.71 -23.59
CA PRO A 118 -2.37 -7.60 -23.49
C PRO A 118 -2.07 -8.93 -22.82
N ASP A 119 -0.81 -9.37 -22.77
CA ASP A 119 -0.42 -10.62 -22.11
C ASP A 119 -0.81 -10.58 -20.61
N ALA A 120 -1.33 -11.71 -20.12
CA ALA A 120 -1.81 -11.83 -18.74
C ALA A 120 -0.71 -11.64 -17.69
N ARG A 121 0.55 -11.88 -18.06
CA ARG A 121 1.72 -11.73 -17.20
C ARG A 121 2.07 -10.28 -16.86
N TYR A 122 1.48 -9.28 -17.54
CA TYR A 122 1.75 -7.88 -17.22
C TYR A 122 0.70 -7.31 -16.27
N GLY A 123 1.19 -6.89 -15.07
CA GLY A 123 0.50 -5.96 -14.19
C GLY A 123 0.87 -4.50 -14.50
N VAL A 124 0.19 -3.57 -13.86
CA VAL A 124 0.48 -2.13 -13.97
C VAL A 124 0.64 -1.56 -12.58
N LEU A 125 1.70 -0.79 -12.37
CA LEU A 125 1.87 0.09 -11.23
C LEU A 125 1.54 1.52 -11.65
N GLY A 126 0.58 2.15 -10.99
CA GLY A 126 0.33 3.60 -11.10
C GLY A 126 1.25 4.39 -10.17
N TYR A 127 1.09 5.70 -10.17
CA TYR A 127 1.82 6.64 -9.31
C TYR A 127 0.94 7.05 -8.14
N THR A 128 1.46 6.98 -6.93
CA THR A 128 0.85 7.60 -5.75
C THR A 128 1.72 8.75 -5.24
N GLY A 129 1.20 9.97 -5.31
CA GLY A 129 1.84 11.17 -4.75
C GLY A 129 1.26 11.55 -3.40
N LEU A 130 1.83 12.59 -2.79
CA LEU A 130 1.20 13.24 -1.63
C LEU A 130 0.21 14.30 -2.12
N ASN A 131 -0.99 14.30 -1.53
CA ASN A 131 -1.91 15.42 -1.75
C ASN A 131 -1.27 16.72 -1.23
N PRO A 132 -1.46 17.88 -1.91
CA PRO A 132 -0.91 19.15 -1.49
C PRO A 132 -1.17 19.50 -0.02
N ALA A 133 -2.31 19.08 0.54
CA ALA A 133 -2.67 19.33 1.93
C ALA A 133 -1.71 18.69 2.95
N ILE A 134 -1.06 17.59 2.60
CA ILE A 134 -0.10 16.87 3.46
C ILE A 134 1.34 16.91 2.91
N ALA A 135 1.53 17.46 1.73
CA ALA A 135 2.85 17.50 1.07
C ALA A 135 3.87 18.42 1.75
N HIS A 136 3.42 19.28 2.68
CA HIS A 136 4.28 20.13 3.48
C HIS A 136 4.83 19.42 4.72
N ASP A 137 4.23 18.30 5.14
CA ASP A 137 4.63 17.54 6.31
C ASP A 137 6.06 16.97 6.16
N PRO A 138 6.99 17.26 7.11
CA PRO A 138 8.39 16.85 7.00
C PRO A 138 8.58 15.33 6.93
N LEU A 139 7.80 14.58 7.74
CA LEU A 139 7.90 13.13 7.79
C LEU A 139 7.36 12.49 6.51
N MET A 140 6.20 12.93 6.02
CA MET A 140 5.60 12.39 4.79
C MET A 140 6.52 12.64 3.58
N ARG A 141 7.14 13.84 3.50
CA ARG A 141 8.16 14.14 2.47
C ARG A 141 9.38 13.22 2.58
N PHE A 142 9.89 13.03 3.80
CA PHE A 142 11.01 12.11 4.02
C PHE A 142 10.65 10.69 3.60
N ALA A 143 9.51 10.16 4.05
CA ALA A 143 9.09 8.78 3.82
C ALA A 143 8.86 8.44 2.33
N THR A 144 8.51 9.45 1.51
CA THR A 144 8.18 9.25 0.09
C THR A 144 9.30 9.67 -0.87
N ARG A 145 10.14 10.65 -0.50
CA ARG A 145 11.11 11.26 -1.44
C ARG A 145 12.57 11.01 -1.10
N VAL A 146 12.87 10.68 0.16
CA VAL A 146 14.25 10.56 0.65
C VAL A 146 14.52 9.17 1.21
N GLY A 147 13.71 8.72 2.16
CA GLY A 147 13.89 7.45 2.86
C GLY A 147 13.27 6.25 2.14
N PHE A 148 12.40 6.48 1.18
CA PHE A 148 11.67 5.44 0.42
C PHE A 148 10.99 4.39 1.29
N PHE A 149 10.49 4.79 2.45
CA PHE A 149 9.80 3.88 3.38
C PHE A 149 8.34 3.59 2.98
N LEU A 150 7.76 4.44 2.11
CA LEU A 150 6.42 4.22 1.54
C LEU A 150 6.51 3.86 0.06
N PHE A 151 7.22 4.67 -0.72
CA PHE A 151 7.29 4.52 -2.18
C PHE A 151 8.71 4.82 -2.68
N SER A 152 9.10 4.20 -3.79
CA SER A 152 10.37 4.45 -4.48
C SER A 152 10.19 5.05 -5.89
N TYR A 153 9.08 5.76 -6.12
CA TYR A 153 8.76 6.38 -7.42
C TYR A 153 9.85 7.30 -8.01
N PRO A 154 10.62 8.08 -7.21
CA PRO A 154 11.65 8.94 -7.78
C PRO A 154 12.73 8.19 -8.57
N THR A 155 12.85 6.88 -8.39
CA THR A 155 13.82 6.03 -9.11
C THR A 155 13.25 5.44 -10.40
N LEU A 156 11.95 5.62 -10.68
CA LEU A 156 11.24 4.98 -11.79
C LEU A 156 11.00 5.94 -12.95
N LYS A 157 11.06 5.41 -14.17
CA LYS A 157 10.71 6.10 -15.41
C LYS A 157 9.43 5.50 -15.99
N ASN A 158 8.57 6.38 -16.53
CA ASN A 158 7.32 5.94 -17.15
C ASN A 158 7.60 4.93 -18.28
N GLY A 159 6.96 3.78 -18.23
CA GLY A 159 7.15 2.67 -19.17
C GLY A 159 8.18 1.63 -18.73
N ASP A 160 8.85 1.81 -17.58
CA ASP A 160 9.73 0.78 -17.03
C ASP A 160 8.97 -0.52 -16.83
N VAL A 161 9.63 -1.63 -17.18
CA VAL A 161 9.18 -2.99 -16.85
C VAL A 161 9.95 -3.47 -15.64
N LEU A 162 9.24 -3.68 -14.57
CA LEU A 162 9.75 -3.90 -13.23
C LEU A 162 9.46 -5.33 -12.75
N ASP A 163 10.16 -5.76 -11.73
CA ASP A 163 9.96 -7.07 -11.10
C ASP A 163 8.85 -7.06 -10.03
N PHE A 164 8.67 -8.19 -9.35
CA PHE A 164 7.63 -8.43 -8.35
C PHE A 164 7.64 -7.44 -7.17
N ARG A 165 8.79 -6.84 -6.85
CA ARG A 165 8.95 -5.90 -5.74
C ARG A 165 8.15 -4.61 -5.92
N TYR A 166 7.63 -4.39 -7.12
CA TYR A 166 6.85 -3.21 -7.51
C TYR A 166 5.35 -3.49 -7.72
N PHE A 167 4.87 -4.69 -7.40
CA PHE A 167 3.43 -4.97 -7.40
C PHE A 167 2.81 -4.51 -6.08
N TRP A 168 2.77 -3.21 -5.86
CA TRP A 168 2.24 -2.61 -4.63
C TRP A 168 0.73 -2.55 -4.64
N GLY A 169 0.10 -2.87 -3.49
CA GLY A 169 -1.33 -3.06 -3.40
C GLY A 169 -2.20 -1.79 -3.41
N GLY A 170 -1.62 -0.58 -3.46
CA GLY A 170 -2.39 0.67 -3.32
C GLY A 170 -2.78 1.36 -4.63
N CYS A 171 -2.02 1.19 -5.69
CA CYS A 171 -2.27 1.77 -7.01
C CYS A 171 -1.75 0.85 -8.11
N SER A 172 -2.20 -0.40 -8.11
CA SER A 172 -1.76 -1.41 -9.07
C SER A 172 -2.93 -2.16 -9.70
N SER A 173 -2.68 -2.78 -10.84
CA SER A 173 -3.69 -3.61 -11.50
C SER A 173 -3.09 -4.83 -12.17
N CYS A 174 -3.91 -5.86 -12.36
CA CYS A 174 -3.55 -7.08 -13.09
C CYS A 174 -4.78 -7.72 -13.72
N LYS A 175 -4.58 -8.71 -14.59
CA LYS A 175 -5.68 -9.51 -15.15
C LYS A 175 -6.22 -10.43 -14.05
N ARG A 176 -7.55 -10.42 -13.88
CA ARG A 176 -8.21 -11.19 -12.83
C ARG A 176 -7.99 -12.70 -12.99
N GLU A 177 -8.07 -13.20 -14.20
CA GLU A 177 -7.85 -14.62 -14.51
C GLU A 177 -6.47 -15.08 -14.05
N TRP A 178 -5.42 -14.29 -14.32
CA TRP A 178 -4.07 -14.58 -13.87
C TRP A 178 -3.95 -14.76 -12.34
N LEU A 179 -4.63 -13.88 -11.56
CA LEU A 179 -4.68 -14.03 -10.11
C LEU A 179 -5.41 -15.31 -9.68
N LEU A 180 -6.51 -15.67 -10.35
CA LEU A 180 -7.28 -16.85 -10.01
C LEU A 180 -6.52 -18.14 -10.32
N ASP A 181 -5.70 -18.14 -11.37
CA ASP A 181 -4.92 -19.30 -11.81
C ASP A 181 -3.62 -19.48 -11.03
N CYS A 182 -2.91 -18.37 -10.73
CA CYS A 182 -1.58 -18.41 -10.12
C CYS A 182 -1.61 -18.18 -8.61
N GLY A 183 -2.73 -17.78 -8.02
CA GLY A 183 -2.94 -17.57 -6.59
C GLY A 183 -3.31 -16.13 -6.21
N VAL A 184 -4.01 -16.00 -5.11
CA VAL A 184 -4.48 -14.75 -4.52
C VAL A 184 -3.61 -14.34 -3.32
N PHE A 185 -3.96 -13.26 -2.63
CA PHE A 185 -3.22 -12.78 -1.45
C PHE A 185 -3.16 -13.84 -0.34
N ASN A 186 -2.01 -13.99 0.31
CA ASN A 186 -1.86 -14.92 1.41
C ASN A 186 -2.43 -14.30 2.70
N PRO A 187 -3.48 -14.89 3.32
CA PRO A 187 -4.15 -14.32 4.48
C PRO A 187 -3.31 -14.36 5.78
N VAL A 188 -2.14 -15.00 5.77
CA VAL A 188 -1.20 -14.95 6.90
C VAL A 188 -0.72 -13.52 7.16
N PHE A 189 -0.66 -12.70 6.12
CA PHE A 189 -0.28 -11.29 6.21
C PHE A 189 -1.49 -10.43 6.58
N ARG A 190 -1.56 -10.00 7.82
CA ARG A 190 -2.61 -9.08 8.28
C ARG A 190 -2.26 -7.61 7.98
N PHE A 191 -0.96 -7.31 7.85
CA PHE A 191 -0.45 -5.98 7.54
C PHE A 191 0.92 -6.06 6.88
N GLY A 192 1.03 -5.56 5.65
CA GLY A 192 2.28 -5.51 4.87
C GLY A 192 2.76 -6.88 4.37
N CYS A 193 3.55 -6.87 3.34
CA CYS A 193 4.10 -8.03 2.61
C CYS A 193 3.09 -8.89 1.86
N GLU A 194 1.78 -8.67 1.98
CA GLU A 194 0.77 -9.42 1.22
C GLU A 194 0.90 -9.23 -0.29
N ASP A 195 1.30 -8.04 -0.70
CA ASP A 195 1.53 -7.65 -2.09
C ASP A 195 2.88 -8.16 -2.61
N ILE A 196 3.93 -8.09 -1.81
CA ILE A 196 5.26 -8.62 -2.15
C ILE A 196 5.22 -10.15 -2.25
N ASP A 197 4.56 -10.83 -1.30
CA ASP A 197 4.34 -12.28 -1.36
C ASP A 197 3.61 -12.68 -2.65
N LEU A 198 2.53 -11.97 -2.96
CA LEU A 198 1.76 -12.23 -4.17
C LEU A 198 2.60 -11.98 -5.42
N GLY A 199 3.24 -10.81 -5.51
CA GLY A 199 4.11 -10.47 -6.63
C GLY A 199 5.21 -11.49 -6.85
N PHE A 200 5.87 -11.95 -5.76
CA PHE A 200 6.90 -12.99 -5.80
C PHE A 200 6.36 -14.32 -6.34
N ARG A 201 5.21 -14.79 -5.84
CA ARG A 201 4.60 -16.04 -6.33
C ARG A 201 4.22 -15.93 -7.81
N LEU A 202 3.63 -14.82 -8.22
CA LEU A 202 3.30 -14.54 -9.62
C LEU A 202 4.55 -14.47 -10.50
N SER A 203 5.68 -13.94 -10.01
CA SER A 203 6.93 -13.84 -10.77
C SER A 203 7.50 -15.21 -11.17
N LYS A 204 7.24 -16.27 -10.38
CA LYS A 204 7.60 -17.65 -10.74
C LYS A 204 6.89 -18.15 -12.01
N HIS A 205 5.81 -17.47 -12.40
CA HIS A 205 5.06 -17.69 -13.64
C HIS A 205 5.33 -16.61 -14.71
N GLY A 206 6.38 -15.80 -14.52
CA GLY A 206 6.80 -14.77 -15.48
C GLY A 206 6.08 -13.43 -15.35
N PHE A 207 5.44 -13.13 -14.19
CA PHE A 207 4.77 -11.86 -13.95
C PHE A 207 5.76 -10.70 -13.87
N GLN A 208 5.41 -9.61 -14.54
CA GLN A 208 6.16 -8.37 -14.59
C GLN A 208 5.20 -7.18 -14.38
N VAL A 209 5.73 -6.04 -13.98
CA VAL A 209 4.94 -4.85 -13.68
C VAL A 209 5.37 -3.69 -14.56
N VAL A 210 4.44 -3.09 -15.30
CA VAL A 210 4.70 -1.91 -16.12
C VAL A 210 4.35 -0.67 -15.30
N TYR A 211 5.30 0.25 -15.15
CA TYR A 211 5.06 1.51 -14.48
C TYR A 211 4.40 2.53 -15.41
N ASN A 212 3.25 3.09 -15.00
CA ASN A 212 2.58 4.18 -15.70
C ASN A 212 2.33 5.35 -14.74
N SER A 213 3.19 6.36 -14.80
CA SER A 213 3.08 7.56 -13.95
C SER A 213 1.83 8.41 -14.19
N ARG A 214 1.11 8.21 -15.32
CA ARG A 214 -0.13 8.93 -15.63
C ARG A 214 -1.35 8.31 -14.94
N ALA A 215 -1.28 7.03 -14.57
CA ALA A 215 -2.25 6.40 -13.70
C ALA A 215 -2.01 6.87 -12.25
N ALA A 216 -2.40 8.13 -11.96
CA ALA A 216 -2.01 8.82 -10.75
C ALA A 216 -3.09 8.80 -9.66
N SER A 217 -2.67 8.61 -8.42
CA SER A 217 -3.45 8.84 -7.20
C SER A 217 -2.70 9.73 -6.22
N TYR A 218 -3.39 10.25 -5.20
CA TYR A 218 -2.83 11.19 -4.23
C TYR A 218 -3.25 10.82 -2.82
N MET A 219 -2.30 10.37 -2.02
CA MET A 219 -2.50 10.02 -0.61
C MET A 219 -2.96 11.24 0.19
N ILE A 220 -4.03 11.10 0.96
CA ILE A 220 -4.62 12.14 1.80
C ILE A 220 -4.47 11.87 3.30
N ARG A 221 -3.99 10.69 3.67
CA ARG A 221 -3.77 10.34 5.06
C ARG A 221 -2.37 10.74 5.50
N GLU A 222 -2.33 11.62 6.48
CA GLU A 222 -1.12 11.93 7.22
C GLU A 222 -0.80 10.81 8.23
N ILE A 223 0.45 10.42 8.32
CA ILE A 223 0.93 9.44 9.29
C ILE A 223 1.92 10.16 10.21
N GLY A 224 1.56 10.31 11.48
CA GLY A 224 2.46 10.89 12.48
C GLY A 224 3.59 9.94 12.87
N PHE A 225 4.63 10.48 13.54
CA PHE A 225 5.86 9.75 13.89
C PHE A 225 5.61 8.41 14.59
N ASP A 226 4.79 8.39 15.64
CA ASP A 226 4.49 7.14 16.37
C ASP A 226 3.69 6.14 15.53
N GLY A 227 2.79 6.65 14.69
CA GLY A 227 2.04 5.83 13.73
C GLY A 227 2.98 5.20 12.71
N PHE A 228 3.99 5.94 12.26
CA PHE A 228 4.98 5.44 11.32
C PHE A 228 5.91 4.41 11.97
N CYS A 229 6.38 4.63 13.20
CA CYS A 229 7.14 3.62 13.95
C CYS A 229 6.35 2.32 14.13
N ARG A 230 5.05 2.40 14.50
CA ARG A 230 4.18 1.21 14.57
C ARG A 230 4.02 0.52 13.23
N ARG A 231 3.85 1.28 12.13
CA ARG A 231 3.79 0.74 10.78
C ARG A 231 5.04 -0.07 10.45
N LEU A 232 6.23 0.48 10.69
CA LEU A 232 7.51 -0.21 10.40
C LEU A 232 7.73 -1.42 11.32
N HIS A 233 7.28 -1.35 12.56
CA HIS A 233 7.31 -2.49 13.47
C HIS A 233 6.46 -3.67 12.93
N LEU A 234 5.22 -3.42 12.53
CA LEU A 234 4.34 -4.43 11.92
C LEU A 234 4.90 -4.95 10.58
N GLN A 235 5.48 -4.06 9.77
CA GLN A 235 6.19 -4.43 8.56
C GLN A 235 7.35 -5.39 8.85
N GLY A 236 8.13 -5.12 9.92
CA GLY A 236 9.20 -6.00 10.37
C GLY A 236 8.70 -7.40 10.75
N GLN A 237 7.58 -7.48 11.45
CA GLN A 237 6.95 -8.77 11.77
C GLN A 237 6.57 -9.54 10.49
N SER A 238 5.96 -8.86 9.52
CA SER A 238 5.61 -9.47 8.23
C SER A 238 6.82 -9.83 7.38
N ASN A 239 7.91 -9.04 7.44
CA ASN A 239 9.17 -9.38 6.78
C ASN A 239 9.74 -10.70 7.29
N TYR A 240 9.70 -10.93 8.61
CA TYR A 240 10.12 -12.21 9.18
C TYR A 240 9.27 -13.37 8.66
N VAL A 241 7.94 -13.22 8.67
CA VAL A 241 7.03 -14.26 8.14
C VAL A 241 7.33 -14.53 6.65
N LEU A 242 7.54 -13.50 5.83
CA LEU A 242 7.83 -13.62 4.41
C LEU A 242 9.15 -14.38 4.17
N SER A 243 10.20 -14.07 4.95
CA SER A 243 11.50 -14.75 4.86
C SER A 243 11.42 -16.23 5.23
N ARG A 244 10.45 -16.62 6.08
CA ARG A 244 10.24 -18.03 6.46
C ARG A 244 9.38 -18.80 5.47
N LEU A 245 8.53 -18.11 4.73
CA LEU A 245 7.68 -18.71 3.69
C LEU A 245 8.45 -18.99 2.40
N HIS A 246 9.48 -18.19 2.10
CA HIS A 246 10.21 -18.27 0.85
C HIS A 246 11.74 -18.31 1.09
N ASP A 247 12.34 -19.46 0.87
CA ASP A 247 13.79 -19.63 0.88
C ASP A 247 14.37 -19.22 -0.50
N ASP A 248 14.40 -17.89 -0.72
CA ASP A 248 14.85 -17.29 -1.99
C ASP A 248 15.74 -16.08 -1.69
N PRO A 249 16.92 -15.97 -2.32
CA PRO A 249 17.87 -14.89 -2.06
C PRO A 249 17.28 -13.48 -2.21
N ALA A 250 16.39 -13.26 -3.20
CA ALA A 250 15.78 -11.95 -3.43
C ALA A 250 14.80 -11.57 -2.29
N ILE A 251 14.11 -12.56 -1.71
CA ILE A 251 13.26 -12.35 -0.53
C ILE A 251 14.11 -12.13 0.71
N GLN A 252 15.19 -12.91 0.91
CA GLN A 252 16.08 -12.73 2.06
C GLN A 252 16.72 -11.33 2.07
N GLU A 253 17.19 -10.87 0.91
CA GLU A 253 17.73 -9.51 0.74
C GLU A 253 16.66 -8.44 1.03
N TRP A 254 15.47 -8.57 0.43
CA TRP A 254 14.42 -7.57 0.54
C TRP A 254 13.87 -7.43 1.97
N THR A 255 13.76 -8.55 2.70
CA THR A 255 13.21 -8.57 4.06
C THR A 255 14.14 -7.99 5.11
N GLU A 256 15.47 -7.93 4.84
CA GLU A 256 16.51 -7.49 5.79
C GLU A 256 16.49 -8.29 7.11
N VAL A 257 16.07 -9.55 7.08
CA VAL A 257 15.99 -10.39 8.28
C VAL A 257 17.38 -10.85 8.73
N ILE A 258 18.27 -11.11 7.77
CA ILE A 258 19.66 -11.51 8.06
C ILE A 258 20.36 -10.37 8.81
N GLY A 259 20.97 -10.69 9.96
CA GLY A 259 21.65 -9.72 10.82
C GLY A 259 20.73 -8.84 11.69
N ALA A 260 19.42 -9.05 11.66
CA ALA A 260 18.47 -8.25 12.46
C ALA A 260 18.68 -8.45 13.97
N GLU A 261 19.02 -9.67 14.42
CA GLU A 261 19.29 -9.96 15.83
C GLU A 261 20.52 -9.23 16.34
N ASP A 262 21.63 -9.27 15.60
CA ASP A 262 22.85 -8.53 15.92
C ASP A 262 22.61 -7.01 15.94
N ALA A 263 21.86 -6.52 14.98
CA ALA A 263 21.49 -5.11 14.93
C ALA A 263 20.63 -4.74 16.13
N TRP A 264 19.68 -5.58 16.53
CA TRP A 264 18.86 -5.35 17.73
C TRP A 264 19.68 -5.39 19.01
N ALA A 265 20.58 -6.34 19.17
CA ALA A 265 21.46 -6.42 20.34
C ALA A 265 22.25 -5.13 20.57
N ARG A 266 22.66 -4.46 19.49
CA ARG A 266 23.41 -3.19 19.54
C ARG A 266 22.56 -1.98 19.93
N ILE A 267 21.25 -1.98 19.62
CA ILE A 267 20.38 -0.81 19.79
C ILE A 267 19.33 -0.95 20.88
N ARG A 268 18.99 -2.17 21.34
CA ARG A 268 17.88 -2.44 22.28
C ARG A 268 17.87 -1.58 23.54
N LEU A 269 19.04 -1.39 24.14
CA LEU A 269 19.18 -0.57 25.35
C LEU A 269 18.99 0.94 25.09
N LYS A 270 19.10 1.38 23.83
CA LYS A 270 18.97 2.78 23.41
C LYS A 270 17.65 3.03 22.67
N TYR A 271 16.84 1.99 22.44
CA TYR A 271 15.65 2.08 21.59
C TYR A 271 14.69 3.19 22.05
N ASP A 272 14.34 3.22 23.33
CA ASP A 272 13.42 4.24 23.84
C ASP A 272 13.99 5.67 23.73
N ALA A 273 15.30 5.83 23.89
CA ALA A 273 15.97 7.10 23.70
C ALA A 273 15.93 7.54 22.21
N ILE A 274 16.17 6.60 21.29
CA ILE A 274 16.08 6.84 19.85
C ILE A 274 14.66 7.31 19.47
N ILE A 275 13.63 6.61 19.95
CA ILE A 275 12.23 6.95 19.63
C ILE A 275 11.84 8.31 20.24
N ARG A 276 12.25 8.60 21.49
CA ARG A 276 11.99 9.92 22.11
C ARG A 276 12.67 11.05 21.34
N ALA A 277 13.94 10.90 20.99
CA ALA A 277 14.68 11.91 20.24
C ALA A 277 14.05 12.17 18.85
N GLY A 278 13.70 11.12 18.12
CA GLY A 278 13.04 11.23 16.82
C GLY A 278 11.68 11.92 16.91
N ARG A 279 10.87 11.60 17.94
CA ARG A 279 9.56 12.24 18.18
C ARG A 279 9.69 13.72 18.47
N GLU A 280 10.64 14.13 19.30
CA GLU A 280 10.85 15.54 19.63
C GLU A 280 11.34 16.35 18.43
N LEU A 281 12.24 15.80 17.63
CA LEU A 281 12.69 16.46 16.40
C LEU A 281 11.57 16.56 15.36
N ASP A 282 10.74 15.52 15.22
CA ASP A 282 9.55 15.58 14.37
C ASP A 282 8.58 16.68 14.81
N ARG A 283 8.30 16.76 16.12
CA ARG A 283 7.44 17.80 16.69
C ARG A 283 7.96 19.21 16.41
N ILE A 284 9.27 19.42 16.58
CA ILE A 284 9.90 20.72 16.28
C ILE A 284 9.81 21.04 14.78
N ALA A 285 10.10 20.06 13.92
CA ALA A 285 10.04 20.25 12.47
C ALA A 285 8.61 20.60 11.99
N ARG A 286 7.59 19.94 12.53
CA ARG A 286 6.17 20.24 12.23
C ARG A 286 5.79 21.65 12.67
N LEU A 287 6.13 22.04 13.90
CA LEU A 287 5.88 23.39 14.41
C LEU A 287 6.55 24.46 13.53
N ARG A 288 7.79 24.23 13.11
CA ARG A 288 8.49 25.14 12.18
C ARG A 288 7.76 25.24 10.85
N ALA A 289 7.33 24.10 10.28
CA ALA A 289 6.58 24.08 9.02
C ALA A 289 5.24 24.82 9.15
N GLU A 290 4.49 24.63 10.23
CA GLU A 290 3.23 25.33 10.51
C GLU A 290 3.42 26.85 10.68
N CYS A 291 4.54 27.28 11.28
CA CYS A 291 4.91 28.69 11.42
C CYS A 291 5.55 29.30 10.17
N GLY A 292 5.71 28.54 9.08
CA GLY A 292 6.39 29.00 7.88
C GLY A 292 7.90 29.26 8.07
N LEU A 293 8.51 28.68 9.10
CA LEU A 293 9.93 28.80 9.43
C LEU A 293 10.72 27.67 8.76
N PRO A 294 11.52 27.94 7.72
CA PRO A 294 12.29 26.90 7.06
C PRO A 294 13.33 26.28 8.00
N MET A 295 13.62 25.01 7.81
CA MET A 295 14.79 24.35 8.39
C MET A 295 15.99 24.58 7.47
N ASP A 296 17.16 24.81 8.04
CA ASP A 296 18.38 24.81 7.26
C ASP A 296 18.79 23.40 6.81
N GLU A 297 19.87 23.29 6.04
CA GLU A 297 20.33 22.02 5.50
C GLU A 297 20.83 21.07 6.59
N ALA A 298 21.50 21.59 7.62
CA ALA A 298 22.05 20.81 8.73
C ALA A 298 20.93 20.22 9.60
N ASP A 299 19.94 21.04 9.96
CA ASP A 299 18.76 20.64 10.71
C ASP A 299 17.94 19.59 9.91
N THR A 300 17.76 19.79 8.62
CA THR A 300 17.05 18.86 7.73
C THR A 300 17.76 17.52 7.65
N LYS A 301 19.09 17.52 7.52
CA LYS A 301 19.90 16.30 7.50
C LYS A 301 19.83 15.55 8.83
N LEU A 302 19.91 16.26 9.96
CA LEU A 302 19.76 15.67 11.29
C LEU A 302 18.39 15.02 11.46
N LEU A 303 17.32 15.72 11.10
CA LEU A 303 15.96 15.19 11.14
C LEU A 303 15.82 13.90 10.30
N HIS A 304 16.33 13.90 9.05
CA HIS A 304 16.30 12.74 8.18
C HIS A 304 17.07 11.55 8.77
N GLN A 305 18.24 11.79 9.37
CA GLN A 305 19.00 10.75 10.07
C GLN A 305 18.23 10.17 11.26
N CYS A 306 17.57 11.02 12.04
CA CYS A 306 16.76 10.58 13.18
C CYS A 306 15.55 9.74 12.73
N TYR A 307 14.84 10.15 11.67
CA TYR A 307 13.77 9.35 11.08
C TYR A 307 14.28 7.99 10.62
N PHE A 308 15.38 7.98 9.86
CA PHE A 308 15.96 6.74 9.33
C PHE A 308 16.31 5.77 10.45
N VAL A 309 16.99 6.26 11.51
CA VAL A 309 17.40 5.43 12.66
C VAL A 309 16.18 4.91 13.43
N ALA A 310 15.20 5.77 13.74
CA ALA A 310 14.02 5.39 14.51
C ALA A 310 13.15 4.38 13.76
N PHE A 311 12.95 4.58 12.45
CA PHE A 311 12.13 3.73 11.61
C PHE A 311 12.79 2.37 11.39
N ARG A 312 14.09 2.36 11.10
CA ARG A 312 14.83 1.10 10.98
C ARG A 312 14.89 0.34 12.30
N ALA A 313 15.09 1.04 13.43
CA ALA A 313 15.04 0.41 14.75
C ALA A 313 13.69 -0.23 15.05
N SER A 314 12.59 0.44 14.67
CA SER A 314 11.23 -0.10 14.84
C SER A 314 11.00 -1.33 13.96
N LYS A 315 11.47 -1.33 12.71
CA LYS A 315 11.40 -2.48 11.80
C LYS A 315 12.18 -3.67 12.36
N ILE A 316 13.44 -3.46 12.77
CA ILE A 316 14.30 -4.49 13.36
C ILE A 316 13.67 -5.08 14.62
N LYS A 317 13.10 -4.24 15.51
CA LYS A 317 12.36 -4.70 16.68
C LYS A 317 11.24 -5.66 16.30
N GLY A 318 10.43 -5.30 15.30
CA GLY A 318 9.34 -6.14 14.80
C GLY A 318 9.82 -7.49 14.27
N ILE A 319 10.93 -7.52 13.51
CA ILE A 319 11.55 -8.76 13.01
C ILE A 319 11.92 -9.68 14.18
N VAL A 320 12.67 -9.15 15.16
CA VAL A 320 13.19 -9.95 16.28
C VAL A 320 12.08 -10.43 17.20
N GLU A 321 11.09 -9.60 17.50
CA GLU A 321 9.94 -10.01 18.31
C GLU A 321 9.16 -11.14 17.63
N LYS A 322 8.96 -11.05 16.31
CA LYS A 322 8.27 -12.11 15.56
C LYS A 322 9.08 -13.40 15.49
N ALA A 323 10.40 -13.29 15.35
CA ALA A 323 11.31 -14.43 15.42
C ALA A 323 11.19 -15.18 16.75
N ASN A 324 11.22 -14.44 17.87
CA ASN A 324 11.08 -15.00 19.21
C ASN A 324 9.70 -15.64 19.43
N GLU A 325 8.62 -14.99 18.97
CA GLU A 325 7.24 -15.51 19.06
C GLU A 325 7.10 -16.84 18.31
N MET A 326 7.72 -16.99 17.14
CA MET A 326 7.65 -18.20 16.33
C MET A 326 8.64 -19.30 16.78
N GLY A 327 9.44 -19.07 17.83
CA GLY A 327 10.36 -20.06 18.35
C GLY A 327 11.54 -20.37 17.40
N ALA A 328 11.93 -19.41 16.59
CA ALA A 328 13.03 -19.59 15.65
C ALA A 328 14.36 -19.61 16.39
N ASN A 329 15.02 -20.79 16.40
CA ASN A 329 16.46 -20.83 16.60
C ASN A 329 17.12 -20.19 15.36
N TRP A 330 17.65 -18.98 15.52
CA TRP A 330 18.43 -18.33 14.50
C TRP A 330 19.68 -19.19 14.24
N SER A 331 19.74 -19.80 13.05
CA SER A 331 20.99 -20.22 12.46
C SER A 331 21.36 -19.17 11.42
N PRO A 332 22.55 -18.56 11.50
CA PRO A 332 22.99 -17.55 10.55
C PRO A 332 23.16 -18.15 9.14
#